data_29eec3f658c96017f2f0676d1f291ad3
#
_entry.id   29eec3f658c96017f2f0676d1f291ad3
#
_cell.length_a   1.000
_cell.length_b   1.000
_cell.length_c   1.000
_cell.angle_alpha   90.00
_cell.angle_beta   90.00
_cell.angle_gamma   90.00
#
_symmetry.space_group_name_H-M   'P 1'
#
loop_
_entity.id
_entity.type
_entity.pdbx_description
1 polymer ?
#
loop_
_entity_poly.entity_id
_entity_poly.type
_entity_poly.pdbx_seq_one_letter_code
_entity_poly.pdbx_strand_id
1 'polypeptide(L)'
;MKFIHMADMHFDAPFTVLNTRSKLGEKRRLEQREAFKRIIEYIENNNIEYLFIAGDLYEDAYIRETTIEYINSLFKKIPNTKIYITPGNHDPYTINSMYSTFKWSTNVKIFKNNVETVENDAVDIYGYGFNDYYCKSSEIENIKIKNKDKINILITHGTLDGGSAPNLEYNPLNTAKLKQLGFDYIALGHIHKADYNTEENQRIVYPGSTISMGFDELGKHGVILGEIDKEKVKLEFLPIDKKEFVERKIDVTNIASVEELIEKINEEQIEKDMFYKIILVGKRNFEINTYYLYRFITEENIIKIKDETQINININELSKEINLKGLFLKEILDDKNNENIDENTAEKIIEIGLNVLK
;
A
#
# COMPACT_ATOMS: atom_id res chain seq x y z
N MET A 1 20.50 -14.20 15.96
CA MET A 1 19.23 -14.83 15.53
C MET A 1 18.82 -14.32 14.17
N LYS A 2 18.12 -15.17 13.41
CA LYS A 2 17.57 -14.78 12.10
C LYS A 2 16.05 -14.70 12.17
N PHE A 3 15.48 -13.69 11.51
CA PHE A 3 14.03 -13.50 11.50
C PHE A 3 13.54 -12.99 10.15
N ILE A 4 12.27 -13.22 9.88
CA ILE A 4 11.50 -12.49 8.85
C ILE A 4 10.52 -11.57 9.57
N HIS A 5 10.46 -10.32 9.11
CA HIS A 5 9.47 -9.33 9.51
C HIS A 5 8.60 -8.98 8.30
N MET A 6 7.31 -9.25 8.42
CA MET A 6 6.27 -8.91 7.46
C MET A 6 5.12 -8.18 8.14
N ALA A 7 4.34 -7.46 7.36
CA ALA A 7 3.10 -6.79 7.77
C ALA A 7 2.16 -6.62 6.56
N ASP A 8 0.96 -6.15 6.82
CA ASP A 8 0.05 -5.61 5.82
C ASP A 8 -0.13 -6.57 4.62
N MET A 9 -0.44 -7.83 4.93
CA MET A 9 -0.68 -8.86 3.92
C MET A 9 -2.10 -8.80 3.37
N HIS A 10 -3.08 -8.40 4.20
CA HIS A 10 -4.48 -8.19 3.86
C HIS A 10 -5.13 -9.37 3.11
N PHE A 11 -4.99 -10.59 3.63
CA PHE A 11 -5.63 -11.74 3.02
C PHE A 11 -7.13 -11.52 2.80
N ASP A 12 -7.60 -11.95 1.63
CA ASP A 12 -8.97 -11.80 1.14
C ASP A 12 -9.41 -10.35 0.87
N ALA A 13 -8.49 -9.39 0.81
CA ALA A 13 -8.78 -8.03 0.34
C ALA A 13 -9.53 -8.03 -1.00
N PRO A 14 -10.50 -7.12 -1.20
CA PRO A 14 -11.35 -7.11 -2.38
C PRO A 14 -10.63 -6.70 -3.68
N PHE A 15 -9.45 -6.06 -3.62
CA PHE A 15 -8.68 -5.55 -4.78
C PHE A 15 -9.56 -4.78 -5.77
N THR A 16 -10.34 -3.82 -5.27
CA THR A 16 -11.38 -3.11 -6.04
C THR A 16 -10.83 -2.43 -7.29
N VAL A 17 -9.59 -1.91 -7.22
CA VAL A 17 -8.90 -1.26 -8.34
C VAL A 17 -8.74 -2.22 -9.53
N LEU A 18 -8.55 -3.52 -9.28
CA LEU A 18 -8.34 -4.54 -10.31
C LEU A 18 -9.63 -5.13 -10.88
N ASN A 19 -10.78 -4.83 -10.27
CA ASN A 19 -12.07 -5.42 -10.69
C ASN A 19 -12.78 -4.59 -11.78
N THR A 20 -12.21 -3.47 -12.21
CA THR A 20 -12.87 -2.54 -13.15
C THR A 20 -12.99 -3.08 -14.58
N ARG A 21 -12.11 -3.98 -15.03
CA ARG A 21 -12.07 -4.49 -16.42
C ARG A 21 -12.13 -6.02 -16.55
N SER A 22 -11.69 -6.75 -15.52
CA SER A 22 -11.55 -8.22 -15.62
C SER A 22 -11.55 -8.86 -14.23
N LYS A 23 -11.43 -10.20 -14.18
CA LYS A 23 -11.29 -10.97 -12.94
C LYS A 23 -9.87 -10.87 -12.31
N LEU A 24 -9.15 -9.77 -12.54
CA LEU A 24 -7.79 -9.60 -12.03
C LEU A 24 -7.73 -9.58 -10.50
N GLY A 25 -8.76 -9.06 -9.82
CA GLY A 25 -8.84 -9.13 -8.36
C GLY A 25 -8.89 -10.55 -7.81
N GLU A 26 -9.56 -11.49 -8.49
CA GLU A 26 -9.54 -12.91 -8.11
C GLU A 26 -8.15 -13.53 -8.32
N LYS A 27 -7.52 -13.23 -9.46
CA LYS A 27 -6.14 -13.67 -9.74
C LYS A 27 -5.18 -13.12 -8.68
N ARG A 28 -5.37 -11.85 -8.27
CA ARG A 28 -4.52 -11.20 -7.26
C ARG A 28 -4.61 -11.89 -5.90
N ARG A 29 -5.80 -12.34 -5.47
CA ARG A 29 -5.95 -13.13 -4.24
C ARG A 29 -5.21 -14.48 -4.32
N LEU A 30 -5.15 -15.11 -5.48
CA LEU A 30 -4.33 -16.33 -5.67
C LEU A 30 -2.83 -16.00 -5.62
N GLU A 31 -2.40 -14.93 -6.26
CA GLU A 31 -1.00 -14.45 -6.21
C GLU A 31 -0.58 -14.10 -4.77
N GLN A 32 -1.48 -13.52 -3.96
CA GLN A 32 -1.30 -13.28 -2.54
C GLN A 32 -0.99 -14.57 -1.77
N ARG A 33 -1.75 -15.63 -2.01
CA ARG A 33 -1.50 -16.95 -1.40
C ARG A 33 -0.16 -17.53 -1.82
N GLU A 34 0.19 -17.44 -3.10
CA GLU A 34 1.49 -17.88 -3.59
C GLU A 34 2.64 -17.04 -3.05
N ALA A 35 2.44 -15.74 -2.85
CA ALA A 35 3.43 -14.87 -2.20
C ALA A 35 3.70 -15.34 -0.76
N PHE A 36 2.67 -15.58 0.01
CA PHE A 36 2.81 -16.07 1.38
C PHE A 36 3.47 -17.46 1.44
N LYS A 37 3.10 -18.35 0.52
CA LYS A 37 3.75 -19.66 0.40
C LYS A 37 5.24 -19.53 0.15
N ARG A 38 5.69 -18.61 -0.73
CA ARG A 38 7.12 -18.35 -0.98
C ARG A 38 7.86 -17.90 0.27
N ILE A 39 7.21 -17.08 1.14
CA ILE A 39 7.79 -16.68 2.42
C ILE A 39 8.01 -17.90 3.31
N ILE A 40 7.01 -18.79 3.42
CA ILE A 40 7.11 -19.99 4.25
C ILE A 40 8.18 -20.96 3.73
N GLU A 41 8.25 -21.16 2.41
CA GLU A 41 9.30 -21.95 1.77
C GLU A 41 10.69 -21.35 1.99
N TYR A 42 10.81 -20.02 1.94
CA TYR A 42 12.07 -19.34 2.27
C TYR A 42 12.49 -19.57 3.73
N ILE A 43 11.54 -19.45 4.66
CA ILE A 43 11.75 -19.71 6.09
C ILE A 43 12.25 -21.14 6.32
N GLU A 44 11.58 -22.13 5.72
CA GLU A 44 11.93 -23.54 5.82
C GLU A 44 13.33 -23.82 5.29
N ASN A 45 13.61 -23.37 4.05
CA ASN A 45 14.88 -23.62 3.37
C ASN A 45 16.09 -22.93 4.02
N ASN A 46 15.89 -21.82 4.73
CA ASN A 46 16.95 -21.04 5.36
C ASN A 46 17.00 -21.19 6.88
N ASN A 47 16.20 -22.09 7.47
CA ASN A 47 16.13 -22.33 8.91
C ASN A 47 15.94 -21.03 9.71
N ILE A 48 14.97 -20.19 9.31
CA ILE A 48 14.66 -18.92 9.99
C ILE A 48 13.98 -19.23 11.31
N GLU A 49 14.51 -18.70 12.40
CA GLU A 49 14.07 -18.99 13.76
C GLU A 49 12.78 -18.28 14.16
N TYR A 50 12.55 -17.08 13.59
CA TYR A 50 11.44 -16.20 13.98
C TYR A 50 10.72 -15.62 12.78
N LEU A 51 9.38 -15.60 12.84
CA LEU A 51 8.52 -14.87 11.92
C LEU A 51 7.72 -13.84 12.73
N PHE A 52 7.91 -12.56 12.43
CA PHE A 52 7.16 -11.45 13.01
C PHE A 52 6.13 -10.96 12.00
N ILE A 53 4.86 -10.94 12.40
CA ILE A 53 3.74 -10.43 11.61
C ILE A 53 3.17 -9.23 12.37
N ALA A 54 3.50 -8.03 11.89
CA ALA A 54 3.21 -6.78 12.57
C ALA A 54 1.87 -6.16 12.12
N GLY A 55 0.79 -6.96 12.18
CA GLY A 55 -0.59 -6.54 11.93
C GLY A 55 -1.04 -6.67 10.48
N ASP A 56 -2.34 -6.55 10.31
CA ASP A 56 -3.08 -6.56 9.04
C ASP A 56 -2.74 -7.80 8.18
N LEU A 57 -2.73 -8.97 8.84
CA LEU A 57 -2.53 -10.24 8.15
C LEU A 57 -3.72 -10.54 7.23
N TYR A 58 -4.94 -10.17 7.64
CA TYR A 58 -6.15 -10.40 6.85
C TYR A 58 -7.15 -9.23 6.96
N GLU A 59 -8.14 -9.23 6.09
CA GLU A 59 -9.28 -8.30 6.14
C GLU A 59 -10.43 -8.92 6.91
N ASP A 60 -10.70 -8.48 8.14
CA ASP A 60 -11.72 -9.07 9.03
C ASP A 60 -13.12 -9.10 8.38
N ALA A 61 -13.47 -8.08 7.61
CA ALA A 61 -14.76 -8.01 6.90
C ALA A 61 -14.92 -9.02 5.76
N TYR A 62 -13.85 -9.61 5.25
CA TYR A 62 -13.86 -10.47 4.05
C TYR A 62 -13.26 -11.85 4.26
N ILE A 63 -12.53 -12.04 5.36
CA ILE A 63 -11.79 -13.27 5.63
C ILE A 63 -12.69 -14.50 5.69
N ARG A 64 -12.24 -15.57 5.05
CA ARG A 64 -12.91 -16.87 5.08
C ARG A 64 -12.15 -17.84 5.96
N GLU A 65 -12.88 -18.71 6.67
CA GLU A 65 -12.26 -19.76 7.49
C GLU A 65 -11.28 -20.61 6.67
N THR A 66 -11.62 -20.95 5.42
CA THR A 66 -10.72 -21.69 4.52
C THR A 66 -9.41 -20.97 4.22
N THR A 67 -9.38 -19.63 4.27
CA THR A 67 -8.14 -18.86 4.14
C THR A 67 -7.30 -18.96 5.40
N ILE A 68 -7.92 -18.91 6.58
CA ILE A 68 -7.24 -19.12 7.86
C ILE A 68 -6.69 -20.56 7.97
N GLU A 69 -7.46 -21.55 7.55
CA GLU A 69 -6.99 -22.95 7.46
C GLU A 69 -5.76 -23.07 6.55
N TYR A 70 -5.78 -22.40 5.40
CA TYR A 70 -4.64 -22.35 4.49
C TYR A 70 -3.41 -21.73 5.15
N ILE A 71 -3.52 -20.54 5.75
CA ILE A 71 -2.44 -19.87 6.48
C ILE A 71 -1.87 -20.80 7.56
N ASN A 72 -2.75 -21.36 8.39
CA ASN A 72 -2.35 -22.24 9.49
C ASN A 72 -1.71 -23.55 9.00
N SER A 73 -2.14 -24.06 7.84
CA SER A 73 -1.50 -25.23 7.21
C SER A 73 -0.05 -24.96 6.82
N LEU A 74 0.24 -23.73 6.37
CA LEU A 74 1.60 -23.31 6.06
C LEU A 74 2.44 -23.10 7.33
N PHE A 75 1.88 -22.53 8.40
CA PHE A 75 2.57 -22.42 9.70
C PHE A 75 2.98 -23.78 10.26
N LYS A 76 2.17 -24.81 10.06
CA LYS A 76 2.49 -26.18 10.47
C LYS A 76 3.68 -26.80 9.72
N LYS A 77 4.05 -26.28 8.53
CA LYS A 77 5.23 -26.75 7.78
C LYS A 77 6.55 -26.26 8.39
N ILE A 78 6.51 -25.20 9.17
CA ILE A 78 7.68 -24.62 9.82
C ILE A 78 7.59 -24.72 11.36
N PRO A 79 7.47 -25.93 11.93
CA PRO A 79 7.19 -26.13 13.35
C PRO A 79 8.30 -25.60 14.27
N ASN A 80 9.52 -25.47 13.76
CA ASN A 80 10.68 -24.98 14.50
C ASN A 80 10.79 -23.45 14.49
N THR A 81 10.04 -22.76 13.63
CA THR A 81 9.98 -21.31 13.58
C THR A 81 8.93 -20.80 14.57
N LYS A 82 9.32 -19.90 15.47
CA LYS A 82 8.40 -19.23 16.38
C LYS A 82 7.72 -18.07 15.65
N ILE A 83 6.40 -18.09 15.59
CA ILE A 83 5.59 -17.12 14.88
C ILE A 83 4.91 -16.21 15.89
N TYR A 84 5.13 -14.91 15.78
CA TYR A 84 4.56 -13.89 16.63
C TYR A 84 3.71 -12.92 15.79
N ILE A 85 2.43 -12.81 16.14
CA ILE A 85 1.46 -11.99 15.44
C ILE A 85 0.93 -10.93 16.39
N THR A 86 0.97 -9.68 15.97
CA THR A 86 0.23 -8.58 16.59
C THR A 86 -0.91 -8.19 15.65
N PRO A 87 -2.18 -8.26 16.05
CA PRO A 87 -3.31 -7.77 15.26
C PRO A 87 -3.17 -6.28 14.94
N GLY A 88 -3.57 -5.88 13.72
CA GLY A 88 -3.65 -4.48 13.31
C GLY A 88 -5.08 -3.94 13.29
N ASN A 89 -5.31 -2.86 12.55
CA ASN A 89 -6.63 -2.23 12.48
C ASN A 89 -7.57 -2.92 11.48
N HIS A 90 -7.07 -3.70 10.52
CA HIS A 90 -7.89 -4.50 9.61
C HIS A 90 -8.24 -5.88 10.15
N ASP A 91 -7.49 -6.38 11.13
CA ASP A 91 -7.66 -7.70 11.73
C ASP A 91 -7.61 -7.68 13.29
N PRO A 92 -8.38 -6.80 13.97
CA PRO A 92 -8.26 -6.63 15.42
C PRO A 92 -8.60 -7.91 16.19
N TYR A 93 -7.99 -8.09 17.36
CA TYR A 93 -8.28 -9.21 18.29
C TYR A 93 -9.62 -8.96 19.00
N THR A 94 -10.72 -9.23 18.33
CA THR A 94 -12.06 -9.18 18.93
C THR A 94 -12.51 -10.55 19.42
N ILE A 95 -13.61 -10.60 20.18
CA ILE A 95 -14.17 -11.87 20.68
C ILE A 95 -14.58 -12.83 19.55
N ASN A 96 -14.93 -12.31 18.39
CA ASN A 96 -15.38 -13.07 17.24
C ASN A 96 -14.33 -13.16 16.11
N SER A 97 -13.16 -12.55 16.29
CA SER A 97 -12.11 -12.57 15.25
C SER A 97 -11.54 -13.99 15.09
N MET A 98 -10.95 -14.26 13.93
CA MET A 98 -10.25 -15.52 13.67
C MET A 98 -9.06 -15.73 14.60
N TYR A 99 -8.53 -14.68 15.19
CA TYR A 99 -7.49 -14.78 16.20
C TYR A 99 -7.97 -15.40 17.52
N SER A 100 -9.23 -15.16 17.89
CA SER A 100 -9.81 -15.65 19.13
C SER A 100 -10.56 -16.98 18.99
N THR A 101 -11.17 -17.24 17.83
CA THR A 101 -12.08 -18.38 17.60
C THR A 101 -11.41 -19.57 16.93
N PHE A 102 -10.36 -19.36 16.13
CA PHE A 102 -9.68 -20.43 15.41
C PHE A 102 -8.54 -21.04 16.25
N LYS A 103 -8.33 -22.36 16.09
CA LYS A 103 -7.24 -23.08 16.75
C LYS A 103 -5.96 -23.01 15.92
N TRP A 104 -5.12 -22.05 16.23
CA TRP A 104 -3.82 -21.88 15.59
C TRP A 104 -2.81 -22.96 15.93
N SER A 105 -1.80 -23.13 15.10
CA SER A 105 -0.66 -24.02 15.31
C SER A 105 0.10 -23.67 16.60
N THR A 106 0.72 -24.66 17.25
CA THR A 106 1.38 -24.51 18.55
C THR A 106 2.61 -23.58 18.50
N ASN A 107 3.18 -23.35 17.34
CA ASN A 107 4.30 -22.42 17.13
C ASN A 107 3.85 -20.97 16.91
N VAL A 108 2.54 -20.67 16.98
CA VAL A 108 1.97 -19.33 16.82
C VAL A 108 1.59 -18.73 18.16
N LYS A 109 2.08 -17.53 18.45
CA LYS A 109 1.64 -16.68 19.55
C LYS A 109 1.00 -15.43 18.97
N ILE A 110 -0.24 -15.14 19.35
CA ILE A 110 -0.95 -13.92 19.01
C ILE A 110 -0.98 -13.02 20.24
N PHE A 111 -0.54 -11.77 20.08
CA PHE A 111 -0.60 -10.75 21.13
C PHE A 111 -1.97 -10.06 21.14
N LYS A 112 -2.31 -9.52 22.31
CA LYS A 112 -3.58 -8.81 22.53
C LYS A 112 -3.34 -7.30 22.71
N ASN A 113 -4.36 -6.60 23.15
CA ASN A 113 -4.36 -5.15 23.38
C ASN A 113 -3.71 -4.72 24.72
N ASN A 114 -2.98 -5.58 25.35
CA ASN A 114 -2.11 -5.27 26.49
C ASN A 114 -0.67 -5.65 26.13
N VAL A 115 0.29 -4.97 26.71
CA VAL A 115 1.69 -5.33 26.50
C VAL A 115 1.95 -6.70 27.12
N GLU A 116 2.21 -7.67 26.26
CA GLU A 116 2.60 -9.01 26.66
C GLU A 116 4.08 -9.25 26.36
N THR A 117 4.74 -10.07 27.17
CA THR A 117 6.13 -10.47 26.95
C THR A 117 6.22 -11.99 26.88
N VAL A 118 6.84 -12.50 25.84
CA VAL A 118 7.25 -13.91 25.74
C VAL A 118 8.74 -14.00 25.98
N GLU A 119 9.11 -14.60 27.12
CA GLU A 119 10.50 -14.76 27.54
C GLU A 119 11.07 -16.06 26.93
N ASN A 120 12.18 -15.95 26.22
CA ASN A 120 12.97 -17.08 25.74
C ASN A 120 14.40 -16.96 26.31
N ASP A 121 15.24 -17.97 26.10
CA ASP A 121 16.58 -18.01 26.70
C ASP A 121 17.45 -16.79 26.28
N ALA A 122 17.51 -16.49 24.98
CA ALA A 122 18.35 -15.42 24.44
C ALA A 122 17.58 -14.17 23.98
N VAL A 123 16.24 -14.25 23.86
CA VAL A 123 15.41 -13.22 23.23
C VAL A 123 14.11 -13.05 23.99
N ASP A 124 13.77 -11.85 24.37
CA ASP A 124 12.46 -11.50 24.91
C ASP A 124 11.64 -10.75 23.83
N ILE A 125 10.45 -11.26 23.54
CA ILE A 125 9.54 -10.70 22.53
C ILE A 125 8.39 -10.00 23.23
N TYR A 126 8.25 -8.72 22.96
CA TYR A 126 7.16 -7.86 23.43
C TYR A 126 6.18 -7.65 22.29
N GLY A 127 4.90 -7.71 22.60
CA GLY A 127 3.87 -7.49 21.60
C GLY A 127 2.69 -6.69 22.15
N TYR A 128 2.11 -5.89 21.28
CA TYR A 128 0.86 -5.15 21.50
C TYR A 128 0.05 -5.14 20.23
N GLY A 129 -1.17 -5.67 20.25
CA GLY A 129 -2.08 -5.73 19.12
C GLY A 129 -3.36 -4.92 19.34
N PHE A 130 -4.08 -4.66 18.28
CA PHE A 130 -5.37 -3.99 18.29
C PHE A 130 -6.48 -4.91 18.79
N ASN A 131 -7.46 -4.36 19.51
CA ASN A 131 -8.70 -5.03 19.91
C ASN A 131 -9.95 -4.38 19.32
N ASP A 132 -9.77 -3.34 18.53
CA ASP A 132 -10.78 -2.61 17.79
C ASP A 132 -10.13 -2.07 16.50
N TYR A 133 -10.94 -1.65 15.54
CA TYR A 133 -10.48 -1.04 14.28
C TYR A 133 -9.74 0.30 14.48
N TYR A 134 -9.80 0.84 15.68
CA TYR A 134 -9.13 2.09 16.07
C TYR A 134 -8.38 1.91 17.39
N CYS A 135 -7.18 2.48 17.47
CA CYS A 135 -6.38 2.54 18.69
C CYS A 135 -5.82 3.94 18.86
N LYS A 136 -6.44 4.75 19.72
CA LYS A 136 -6.04 6.16 19.94
C LYS A 136 -4.81 6.33 20.84
N SER A 137 -4.51 5.33 21.63
CA SER A 137 -3.35 5.32 22.53
C SER A 137 -3.00 3.90 22.94
N SER A 138 -1.74 3.67 23.24
CA SER A 138 -1.26 2.41 23.78
C SER A 138 -0.31 2.61 24.96
N GLU A 139 -0.06 1.52 25.69
CA GLU A 139 0.89 1.52 26.79
C GLU A 139 2.35 1.28 26.34
N ILE A 140 2.60 1.20 25.04
CA ILE A 140 3.92 0.83 24.48
C ILE A 140 5.02 1.75 24.99
N GLU A 141 4.77 3.07 25.05
CA GLU A 141 5.75 4.04 25.50
C GLU A 141 6.13 3.92 27.00
N ASN A 142 5.38 3.12 27.76
CA ASN A 142 5.62 2.84 29.17
C ASN A 142 6.33 1.49 29.44
N ILE A 143 6.66 0.75 28.39
CA ILE A 143 7.31 -0.57 28.50
C ILE A 143 8.66 -0.41 29.20
N LYS A 144 8.91 -1.33 30.15
CA LYS A 144 10.23 -1.48 30.76
C LYS A 144 10.81 -2.82 30.35
N ILE A 145 11.97 -2.78 29.72
CA ILE A 145 12.71 -4.01 29.36
C ILE A 145 13.13 -4.73 30.64
N LYS A 146 12.74 -5.99 30.77
CA LYS A 146 12.99 -6.81 31.94
C LYS A 146 14.46 -7.24 32.06
N ASN A 147 15.04 -7.68 30.96
CA ASN A 147 16.44 -8.11 30.91
C ASN A 147 17.16 -7.49 29.71
N LYS A 148 18.07 -6.58 30.00
CA LYS A 148 18.87 -5.87 28.97
C LYS A 148 19.99 -6.71 28.37
N ASP A 149 20.37 -7.82 28.99
CA ASP A 149 21.42 -8.70 28.46
C ASP A 149 20.90 -9.60 27.33
N LYS A 150 19.57 -9.78 27.24
CA LYS A 150 18.91 -10.47 26.13
C LYS A 150 18.62 -9.54 24.97
N ILE A 151 18.44 -10.10 23.79
CA ILE A 151 17.87 -9.38 22.65
C ILE A 151 16.40 -9.08 22.96
N ASN A 152 15.99 -7.81 22.84
CA ASN A 152 14.64 -7.37 23.15
C ASN A 152 13.98 -6.85 21.89
N ILE A 153 12.88 -7.47 21.48
CA ILE A 153 12.15 -7.12 20.25
C ILE A 153 10.74 -6.72 20.61
N LEU A 154 10.30 -5.60 20.05
CA LEU A 154 8.90 -5.16 20.10
C LEU A 154 8.26 -5.41 18.73
N ILE A 155 7.06 -5.99 18.74
CA ILE A 155 6.21 -6.16 17.56
C ILE A 155 4.91 -5.41 17.83
N THR A 156 4.53 -4.52 16.92
CA THR A 156 3.27 -3.79 17.03
C THR A 156 2.84 -3.21 15.69
N HIS A 157 1.60 -2.76 15.62
CA HIS A 157 1.04 -2.06 14.48
C HIS A 157 0.73 -0.63 14.87
N GLY A 158 1.02 0.37 14.00
CA GLY A 158 0.74 1.76 14.33
C GLY A 158 1.52 2.78 13.53
N THR A 159 1.23 4.06 13.79
CA THR A 159 1.73 5.21 13.03
C THR A 159 2.82 5.95 13.82
N LEU A 160 4.00 6.13 13.23
CA LEU A 160 5.07 6.95 13.82
C LEU A 160 4.80 8.44 13.59
N ASP A 161 5.03 9.23 14.65
CA ASP A 161 5.05 10.71 14.63
C ASP A 161 3.80 11.36 14.00
N GLY A 162 2.63 10.73 14.21
CA GLY A 162 1.32 11.29 13.85
C GLY A 162 0.88 11.05 12.41
N GLY A 163 1.70 10.43 11.55
CA GLY A 163 1.34 10.10 10.17
C GLY A 163 0.83 11.28 9.33
N SER A 164 0.32 10.98 8.14
CA SER A 164 -0.20 12.00 7.20
C SER A 164 -1.72 12.26 7.31
N ALA A 165 -2.45 11.56 8.20
CA ALA A 165 -3.91 11.67 8.33
C ALA A 165 -4.31 12.37 9.63
N PRO A 166 -4.85 13.60 9.59
CA PRO A 166 -5.11 14.38 10.80
C PRO A 166 -6.23 13.87 11.70
N ASN A 167 -7.03 12.88 11.26
CA ASN A 167 -8.24 12.46 12.00
C ASN A 167 -8.33 10.95 12.31
N LEU A 168 -7.36 10.14 11.89
CA LEU A 168 -7.38 8.69 12.11
C LEU A 168 -6.08 8.29 12.78
N GLU A 169 -6.11 8.20 14.10
CA GLU A 169 -4.97 7.75 14.88
C GLU A 169 -5.04 6.24 15.05
N TYR A 170 -4.09 5.57 14.42
CA TYR A 170 -3.90 4.13 14.53
C TYR A 170 -2.65 3.89 15.37
N ASN A 171 -2.83 3.73 16.70
CA ASN A 171 -1.77 3.53 17.68
C ASN A 171 -0.61 4.52 17.45
N PRO A 172 -0.81 5.82 17.72
CA PRO A 172 0.20 6.84 17.49
C PRO A 172 1.41 6.60 18.40
N LEU A 173 2.58 6.48 17.79
CA LEU A 173 3.85 6.19 18.45
C LEU A 173 4.84 7.33 18.20
N ASN A 174 5.60 7.67 19.23
CA ASN A 174 6.63 8.70 19.09
C ASN A 174 8.02 8.06 18.93
N THR A 175 8.68 8.35 17.81
CA THR A 175 10.01 7.79 17.49
C THR A 175 11.06 8.06 18.55
N ALA A 176 11.09 9.28 19.13
CA ALA A 176 12.08 9.61 20.16
C ALA A 176 11.85 8.80 21.44
N LYS A 177 10.59 8.61 21.84
CA LYS A 177 10.25 7.77 22.99
C LYS A 177 10.58 6.30 22.73
N LEU A 178 10.23 5.77 21.56
CA LEU A 178 10.55 4.38 21.20
C LEU A 178 12.06 4.12 21.26
N LYS A 179 12.88 5.05 20.76
CA LYS A 179 14.36 4.95 20.86
C LYS A 179 14.84 4.89 22.30
N GLN A 180 14.18 5.62 23.24
CA GLN A 180 14.54 5.63 24.65
C GLN A 180 14.21 4.32 25.39
N LEU A 181 13.26 3.52 24.87
CA LEU A 181 12.90 2.23 25.48
C LEU A 181 14.05 1.22 25.43
N GLY A 182 14.94 1.35 24.43
CA GLY A 182 16.15 0.54 24.33
C GLY A 182 15.91 -0.87 23.75
N PHE A 183 14.87 -1.04 22.92
CA PHE A 183 14.68 -2.28 22.17
C PHE A 183 15.80 -2.46 21.14
N ASP A 184 16.21 -3.69 20.92
CA ASP A 184 17.20 -4.05 19.92
C ASP A 184 16.60 -4.04 18.51
N TYR A 185 15.27 -4.30 18.38
CA TYR A 185 14.51 -4.16 17.15
C TYR A 185 13.04 -3.87 17.44
N ILE A 186 12.42 -3.02 16.63
CA ILE A 186 10.99 -2.71 16.70
C ILE A 186 10.39 -2.99 15.33
N ALA A 187 9.58 -4.05 15.27
CA ALA A 187 8.86 -4.48 14.08
C ALA A 187 7.50 -3.77 14.02
N LEU A 188 7.33 -2.87 13.06
CA LEU A 188 6.10 -2.10 12.84
C LEU A 188 5.36 -2.54 11.58
N GLY A 189 4.02 -2.44 11.60
CA GLY A 189 3.15 -2.48 10.44
C GLY A 189 2.25 -1.26 10.39
N HIS A 190 1.38 -1.16 9.38
CA HIS A 190 0.45 -0.08 9.06
C HIS A 190 0.89 0.80 7.89
N ILE A 191 2.16 1.08 7.74
CA ILE A 191 2.67 1.87 6.63
C ILE A 191 3.09 0.94 5.50
N HIS A 192 2.35 0.98 4.39
CA HIS A 192 2.54 0.08 3.25
C HIS A 192 3.83 0.33 2.46
N LYS A 193 4.45 1.49 2.66
CA LYS A 193 5.77 1.80 2.11
C LYS A 193 6.85 1.32 3.07
N ALA A 194 7.79 0.53 2.56
CA ALA A 194 8.93 0.07 3.35
C ALA A 194 9.79 1.24 3.82
N ASP A 195 10.12 1.27 5.11
CA ASP A 195 11.06 2.20 5.73
C ASP A 195 12.11 1.40 6.50
N TYR A 196 13.24 1.19 5.84
CA TYR A 196 14.39 0.48 6.38
C TYR A 196 15.67 0.97 5.71
N ASN A 197 16.80 0.85 6.42
CA ASN A 197 18.11 1.18 5.89
C ASN A 197 19.08 0.03 6.18
N THR A 198 19.72 -0.50 5.13
CA THR A 198 20.68 -1.60 5.23
C THR A 198 22.09 -1.14 5.61
N GLU A 199 22.42 0.14 5.41
CA GLU A 199 23.74 0.72 5.70
C GLU A 199 23.85 1.24 7.14
N GLU A 200 22.72 1.59 7.75
CA GLU A 200 22.66 2.08 9.13
C GLU A 200 22.08 0.99 10.03
N ASN A 201 22.45 1.01 11.30
CA ASN A 201 21.92 0.10 12.32
C ASN A 201 20.50 0.52 12.73
N GLN A 202 19.57 0.49 11.79
CA GLN A 202 18.19 0.89 11.99
C GLN A 202 17.44 -0.16 12.81
N ARG A 203 16.76 0.29 13.86
CA ARG A 203 16.07 -0.58 14.81
C ARG A 203 14.55 -0.45 14.78
N ILE A 204 14.01 0.61 14.20
CA ILE A 204 12.57 0.84 14.05
C ILE A 204 12.26 0.71 12.55
N VAL A 205 11.44 -0.27 12.16
CA VAL A 205 11.34 -0.68 10.76
C VAL A 205 9.89 -0.95 10.40
N TYR A 206 9.47 -0.42 9.25
CA TYR A 206 8.30 -0.86 8.50
C TYR A 206 8.75 -1.71 7.31
N PRO A 207 8.26 -2.94 7.15
CA PRO A 207 8.59 -3.77 5.98
C PRO A 207 7.84 -3.30 4.73
N GLY A 208 6.79 -2.50 4.89
CA GLY A 208 5.79 -2.21 3.88
C GLY A 208 4.75 -3.32 3.74
N SER A 209 3.79 -3.16 2.85
CA SER A 209 2.86 -4.23 2.51
C SER A 209 3.61 -5.38 1.80
N THR A 210 3.24 -6.61 2.14
CA THR A 210 3.90 -7.81 1.60
C THR A 210 3.65 -7.97 0.10
N ILE A 211 2.48 -7.53 -0.38
CA ILE A 211 2.15 -7.40 -1.80
C ILE A 211 1.50 -6.04 -2.04
N SER A 212 1.69 -5.47 -3.23
CA SER A 212 1.07 -4.20 -3.57
C SER A 212 -0.44 -4.32 -3.72
N MET A 213 -1.18 -3.38 -3.11
CA MET A 213 -2.63 -3.33 -3.11
C MET A 213 -3.20 -2.44 -4.22
N GLY A 214 -2.39 -1.51 -4.76
CA GLY A 214 -2.85 -0.57 -5.77
C GLY A 214 -1.82 0.48 -6.18
N PHE A 215 -2.29 1.50 -6.91
CA PHE A 215 -1.42 2.58 -7.42
C PHE A 215 -0.94 3.56 -6.34
N ASP A 216 -1.40 3.42 -5.12
CA ASP A 216 -0.91 4.21 -3.99
C ASP A 216 0.39 3.62 -3.40
N GLU A 217 0.77 2.43 -3.87
CA GLU A 217 1.89 1.63 -3.38
C GLU A 217 2.77 1.18 -4.55
N LEU A 218 3.44 2.13 -5.20
CA LEU A 218 4.32 1.82 -6.34
C LEU A 218 5.63 1.18 -5.91
N GLY A 219 6.16 0.32 -6.78
CA GLY A 219 7.45 -0.33 -6.60
C GLY A 219 7.36 -1.75 -6.04
N LYS A 220 8.49 -2.24 -5.52
CA LYS A 220 8.63 -3.62 -5.05
C LYS A 220 8.06 -3.80 -3.65
N HIS A 221 7.35 -4.91 -3.46
CA HIS A 221 6.76 -5.31 -2.19
C HIS A 221 7.32 -6.66 -1.73
N GLY A 222 7.40 -6.83 -0.42
CA GLY A 222 8.03 -8.02 0.14
C GLY A 222 8.12 -8.00 1.66
N VAL A 223 9.22 -8.53 2.17
CA VAL A 223 9.48 -8.70 3.61
C VAL A 223 10.91 -8.29 3.95
N ILE A 224 11.16 -8.04 5.23
CA ILE A 224 12.52 -7.81 5.73
C ILE A 224 13.08 -9.13 6.29
N LEU A 225 14.22 -9.55 5.78
CA LEU A 225 15.09 -10.52 6.41
C LEU A 225 16.02 -9.79 7.37
N GLY A 226 16.00 -10.17 8.64
CA GLY A 226 16.85 -9.60 9.65
C GLY A 226 17.79 -10.64 10.28
N GLU A 227 19.01 -10.20 10.53
CA GLU A 227 19.96 -10.90 11.40
C GLU A 227 20.38 -9.95 12.52
N ILE A 228 20.18 -10.35 13.77
CA ILE A 228 20.39 -9.51 14.93
C ILE A 228 21.19 -10.19 16.02
N ASP A 229 22.10 -9.46 16.60
CA ASP A 229 22.75 -9.74 17.89
C ASP A 229 22.65 -8.49 18.79
N LYS A 230 23.32 -8.49 19.94
CA LYS A 230 23.28 -7.33 20.87
C LYS A 230 24.00 -6.07 20.33
N GLU A 231 24.91 -6.24 19.39
CA GLU A 231 25.75 -5.15 18.91
C GLU A 231 25.16 -4.52 17.64
N LYS A 232 24.63 -5.37 16.74
CA LYS A 232 24.19 -4.93 15.41
C LYS A 232 22.93 -5.59 14.91
N VAL A 233 22.26 -4.88 14.02
CA VAL A 233 21.13 -5.35 13.21
C VAL A 233 21.51 -5.25 11.76
N LYS A 234 21.40 -6.35 11.02
CA LYS A 234 21.57 -6.40 9.56
C LYS A 234 20.21 -6.68 8.94
N LEU A 235 19.81 -5.86 7.98
CA LEU A 235 18.53 -5.96 7.29
C LEU A 235 18.74 -6.14 5.80
N GLU A 236 17.88 -6.96 5.19
CA GLU A 236 17.81 -7.18 3.75
C GLU A 236 16.35 -7.20 3.33
N PHE A 237 15.99 -6.50 2.27
CA PHE A 237 14.66 -6.58 1.70
C PHE A 237 14.58 -7.76 0.72
N LEU A 238 13.64 -8.66 0.97
CA LEU A 238 13.33 -9.77 0.08
C LEU A 238 12.08 -9.43 -0.73
N PRO A 239 12.20 -9.14 -2.03
CA PRO A 239 11.05 -8.93 -2.88
C PRO A 239 10.25 -10.22 -3.02
N ILE A 240 9.02 -10.20 -2.59
CA ILE A 240 8.11 -11.36 -2.60
C ILE A 240 7.04 -11.21 -3.66
N ASP A 241 6.51 -10.02 -3.84
CA ASP A 241 5.54 -9.75 -4.89
C ASP A 241 6.18 -9.87 -6.28
N LYS A 242 5.52 -10.59 -7.17
CA LYS A 242 5.94 -10.72 -8.58
C LYS A 242 5.29 -9.67 -9.47
N LYS A 243 4.33 -8.90 -8.92
CA LYS A 243 3.61 -7.86 -9.63
C LYS A 243 3.96 -6.51 -9.06
N GLU A 244 4.06 -5.51 -9.92
CA GLU A 244 4.23 -4.12 -9.52
C GLU A 244 3.15 -3.25 -10.17
N PHE A 245 2.74 -2.20 -9.47
CA PHE A 245 1.90 -1.14 -10.04
C PHE A 245 2.80 -0.03 -10.59
N VAL A 246 2.54 0.40 -11.82
CA VAL A 246 3.38 1.36 -12.54
C VAL A 246 2.50 2.47 -13.12
N GLU A 247 2.94 3.71 -12.98
CA GLU A 247 2.36 4.84 -13.69
C GLU A 247 3.19 5.17 -14.92
N ARG A 248 2.53 5.28 -16.08
CA ARG A 248 3.16 5.65 -17.35
C ARG A 248 2.47 6.84 -17.96
N LYS A 249 3.24 7.88 -18.26
CA LYS A 249 2.73 9.09 -18.91
C LYS A 249 2.84 8.96 -20.42
N ILE A 250 1.75 9.36 -21.12
CA ILE A 250 1.70 9.45 -22.58
C ILE A 250 1.37 10.90 -22.92
N ASP A 251 2.28 11.57 -23.63
CA ASP A 251 2.05 12.93 -24.13
C ASP A 251 1.22 12.85 -25.42
N VAL A 252 0.06 13.51 -25.40
CA VAL A 252 -0.89 13.54 -26.52
C VAL A 252 -0.73 14.78 -27.42
N THR A 253 0.25 15.64 -27.19
CA THR A 253 0.38 16.94 -27.86
C THR A 253 0.46 16.81 -29.39
N ASN A 254 1.05 15.73 -29.90
CA ASN A 254 1.19 15.47 -31.34
C ASN A 254 0.19 14.43 -31.87
N ILE A 255 -0.82 14.07 -31.09
CA ILE A 255 -1.85 13.11 -31.48
C ILE A 255 -3.04 13.87 -32.03
N ALA A 256 -3.50 13.49 -33.22
CA ALA A 256 -4.54 14.22 -33.94
C ALA A 256 -5.96 13.71 -33.65
N SER A 257 -6.12 12.46 -33.23
CA SER A 257 -7.44 11.84 -33.02
C SER A 257 -7.45 10.80 -31.90
N VAL A 258 -8.66 10.38 -31.51
CA VAL A 258 -8.87 9.31 -30.53
C VAL A 258 -8.35 7.96 -31.05
N GLU A 259 -8.50 7.70 -32.35
CA GLU A 259 -8.03 6.48 -33.01
C GLU A 259 -6.50 6.39 -32.92
N GLU A 260 -5.79 7.46 -33.24
CA GLU A 260 -4.33 7.53 -33.12
C GLU A 260 -3.89 7.38 -31.65
N LEU A 261 -4.64 7.92 -30.69
CA LEU A 261 -4.38 7.71 -29.25
C LEU A 261 -4.54 6.24 -28.87
N ILE A 262 -5.56 5.57 -29.37
CA ILE A 262 -5.77 4.13 -29.12
C ILE A 262 -4.61 3.31 -29.68
N GLU A 263 -4.19 3.60 -30.92
CA GLU A 263 -3.02 2.95 -31.53
C GLU A 263 -1.79 3.17 -30.68
N LYS A 264 -1.53 4.41 -30.28
CA LYS A 264 -0.38 4.77 -29.41
C LYS A 264 -0.38 4.02 -28.09
N ILE A 265 -1.54 3.88 -27.42
CA ILE A 265 -1.65 3.12 -26.17
C ILE A 265 -1.40 1.63 -26.41
N ASN A 266 -1.93 1.06 -27.52
CA ASN A 266 -1.76 -0.35 -27.84
C ASN A 266 -0.33 -0.70 -28.31
N GLU A 267 0.45 0.27 -28.80
CA GLU A 267 1.86 0.11 -29.13
C GLU A 267 2.78 0.16 -27.92
N GLU A 268 2.28 0.60 -26.73
CA GLU A 268 3.08 0.62 -25.52
C GLU A 268 3.54 -0.79 -25.14
N GLN A 269 4.80 -0.91 -24.76
CA GLN A 269 5.35 -2.15 -24.25
C GLN A 269 4.84 -2.41 -22.84
N ILE A 270 3.89 -3.33 -22.72
CA ILE A 270 3.26 -3.72 -21.46
C ILE A 270 3.85 -5.06 -20.99
N GLU A 271 4.50 -5.02 -19.83
CA GLU A 271 5.06 -6.20 -19.19
C GLU A 271 3.97 -6.99 -18.46
N LYS A 272 4.00 -8.34 -18.58
CA LYS A 272 2.97 -9.22 -18.00
C LYS A 272 2.93 -9.17 -16.46
N ASP A 273 4.04 -8.80 -15.85
CA ASP A 273 4.16 -8.75 -14.39
C ASP A 273 3.94 -7.34 -13.82
N MET A 274 3.44 -6.41 -14.63
CA MET A 274 3.12 -5.05 -14.23
C MET A 274 1.64 -4.74 -14.42
N PHE A 275 1.09 -3.91 -13.53
CA PHE A 275 -0.23 -3.29 -13.69
C PHE A 275 -0.05 -1.80 -13.98
N TYR A 276 -0.63 -1.33 -15.08
CA TYR A 276 -0.39 0.03 -15.56
C TYR A 276 -1.55 0.97 -15.29
N LYS A 277 -1.21 2.16 -14.82
CA LYS A 277 -2.04 3.35 -14.88
C LYS A 277 -1.43 4.28 -15.93
N ILE A 278 -2.12 4.42 -17.05
CA ILE A 278 -1.74 5.38 -18.09
C ILE A 278 -2.24 6.75 -17.69
N ILE A 279 -1.35 7.74 -17.70
CA ILE A 279 -1.67 9.14 -17.43
C ILE A 279 -1.45 9.90 -18.73
N LEU A 280 -2.54 10.36 -19.34
CA LEU A 280 -2.48 11.19 -20.54
C LEU A 280 -2.14 12.61 -20.13
N VAL A 281 -1.13 13.19 -20.76
CA VAL A 281 -0.64 14.55 -20.47
C VAL A 281 -0.46 15.35 -21.76
N GLY A 282 -0.24 16.66 -21.65
CA GLY A 282 -0.03 17.54 -22.81
C GLY A 282 -1.29 18.22 -23.30
N LYS A 283 -1.26 18.76 -24.51
CA LYS A 283 -2.37 19.51 -25.11
C LYS A 283 -3.03 18.70 -26.23
N ARG A 284 -4.35 18.69 -26.29
CA ARG A 284 -5.13 17.94 -27.30
C ARG A 284 -6.15 18.83 -28.01
N ASN A 285 -6.46 18.46 -29.26
CA ASN A 285 -7.49 19.12 -30.11
C ASN A 285 -8.74 18.24 -30.29
N PHE A 286 -8.87 17.13 -29.59
CA PHE A 286 -9.98 16.16 -29.67
C PHE A 286 -10.51 15.81 -28.29
N GLU A 287 -11.72 15.31 -28.22
CA GLU A 287 -12.31 14.88 -26.95
C GLU A 287 -11.81 13.47 -26.54
N ILE A 288 -11.48 13.29 -25.26
CA ILE A 288 -11.13 11.99 -24.69
C ILE A 288 -12.27 11.51 -23.80
N ASN A 289 -12.79 10.34 -24.13
CA ASN A 289 -13.67 9.58 -23.25
C ASN A 289 -12.94 8.31 -22.82
N THR A 290 -12.48 8.27 -21.58
CA THR A 290 -11.70 7.14 -21.05
C THR A 290 -12.46 5.83 -21.08
N TYR A 291 -13.80 5.83 -20.93
CA TYR A 291 -14.63 4.63 -21.08
C TYR A 291 -14.65 4.11 -22.51
N TYR A 292 -14.61 5.00 -23.50
CA TYR A 292 -14.51 4.62 -24.90
C TYR A 292 -13.16 3.96 -25.18
N LEU A 293 -12.06 4.53 -24.69
CA LEU A 293 -10.71 3.99 -24.87
C LEU A 293 -10.61 2.53 -24.40
N TYR A 294 -11.20 2.18 -23.25
CA TYR A 294 -11.17 0.81 -22.72
C TYR A 294 -11.77 -0.25 -23.63
N ARG A 295 -12.63 0.11 -24.59
CA ARG A 295 -13.21 -0.84 -25.54
C ARG A 295 -12.23 -1.33 -26.60
N PHE A 296 -11.20 -0.52 -26.89
CA PHE A 296 -10.25 -0.75 -27.97
C PHE A 296 -8.82 -1.06 -27.47
N ILE A 297 -8.56 -0.89 -26.18
CA ILE A 297 -7.29 -1.26 -25.57
C ILE A 297 -7.29 -2.76 -25.33
N THR A 298 -6.29 -3.43 -25.92
CA THR A 298 -6.16 -4.88 -25.93
C THR A 298 -5.49 -5.43 -24.66
N GLU A 299 -4.60 -4.65 -24.04
CA GLU A 299 -3.81 -5.08 -22.90
C GLU A 299 -4.63 -5.04 -21.60
N GLU A 300 -4.89 -6.23 -21.02
CA GLU A 300 -5.64 -6.37 -19.76
C GLU A 300 -4.92 -5.74 -18.56
N ASN A 301 -3.60 -5.65 -18.62
CA ASN A 301 -2.78 -5.08 -17.55
C ASN A 301 -2.80 -3.54 -17.50
N ILE A 302 -3.41 -2.87 -18.47
CA ILE A 302 -3.75 -1.44 -18.37
C ILE A 302 -5.03 -1.31 -17.56
N ILE A 303 -4.85 -1.07 -16.26
CA ILE A 303 -5.94 -1.09 -15.27
C ILE A 303 -6.68 0.24 -15.23
N LYS A 304 -5.95 1.37 -15.34
CA LYS A 304 -6.51 2.70 -15.20
C LYS A 304 -5.95 3.66 -16.25
N ILE A 305 -6.83 4.50 -16.79
CA ILE A 305 -6.45 5.64 -17.63
C ILE A 305 -6.93 6.90 -16.93
N LYS A 306 -6.01 7.83 -16.73
CA LYS A 306 -6.30 9.15 -16.15
C LYS A 306 -6.03 10.20 -17.22
N ASP A 307 -7.01 11.05 -17.48
CA ASP A 307 -6.84 12.21 -18.38
C ASP A 307 -6.41 13.42 -17.54
N GLU A 308 -5.17 13.86 -17.74
CA GLU A 308 -4.58 15.11 -17.21
C GLU A 308 -4.20 16.04 -18.35
N THR A 309 -4.78 15.86 -19.54
CA THR A 309 -4.51 16.70 -20.70
C THR A 309 -5.25 18.02 -20.60
N GLN A 310 -4.69 19.03 -21.23
CA GLN A 310 -5.33 20.32 -21.45
C GLN A 310 -5.91 20.37 -22.87
N ILE A 311 -7.10 20.96 -23.02
CA ILE A 311 -7.67 21.18 -24.35
C ILE A 311 -6.93 22.36 -24.99
N ASN A 312 -6.31 22.08 -26.15
CA ASN A 312 -5.67 23.14 -26.95
C ASN A 312 -6.76 23.89 -27.74
N ILE A 313 -7.44 24.80 -27.08
CA ILE A 313 -8.49 25.58 -27.69
C ILE A 313 -7.86 26.86 -28.22
N ASN A 314 -8.06 27.14 -29.52
CA ASN A 314 -7.89 28.49 -29.99
C ASN A 314 -9.08 29.33 -29.49
N ILE A 315 -8.95 29.79 -28.24
CA ILE A 315 -9.98 30.55 -27.52
C ILE A 315 -10.44 31.76 -28.39
N ASN A 316 -9.52 32.38 -29.12
CA ASN A 316 -9.81 33.51 -29.98
C ASN A 316 -10.65 33.15 -31.23
N GLU A 317 -10.55 31.92 -31.72
CA GLU A 317 -11.41 31.46 -32.84
C GLU A 317 -12.77 31.00 -32.33
N LEU A 318 -12.81 30.21 -31.27
CA LEU A 318 -14.06 29.74 -30.63
C LEU A 318 -14.92 30.90 -30.10
N SER A 319 -14.31 31.96 -29.58
CA SER A 319 -15.05 33.14 -29.10
C SER A 319 -15.81 33.90 -30.20
N LYS A 320 -15.49 33.64 -31.49
CA LYS A 320 -16.20 34.21 -32.64
C LYS A 320 -17.42 33.39 -33.05
N GLU A 321 -17.58 32.18 -32.55
CA GLU A 321 -18.73 31.34 -32.86
C GLU A 321 -20.02 31.92 -32.25
N ILE A 322 -21.12 31.87 -33.04
CA ILE A 322 -22.45 32.34 -32.61
C ILE A 322 -23.17 31.17 -31.92
N ASN A 323 -22.62 30.72 -30.79
CA ASN A 323 -23.22 29.72 -29.92
C ASN A 323 -22.89 30.04 -28.45
N LEU A 324 -23.44 29.23 -27.52
CA LEU A 324 -23.27 29.45 -26.08
C LEU A 324 -21.79 29.41 -25.64
N LYS A 325 -21.00 28.51 -26.25
CA LYS A 325 -19.56 28.38 -25.96
C LYS A 325 -18.80 29.63 -26.42
N GLY A 326 -19.10 30.13 -27.63
CA GLY A 326 -18.48 31.37 -28.17
C GLY A 326 -18.82 32.60 -27.34
N LEU A 327 -20.09 32.74 -26.91
CA LEU A 327 -20.52 33.86 -26.07
C LEU A 327 -19.85 33.81 -24.69
N PHE A 328 -19.78 32.60 -24.07
CA PHE A 328 -19.08 32.39 -22.80
C PHE A 328 -17.59 32.77 -22.90
N LEU A 329 -16.90 32.27 -23.94
CA LEU A 329 -15.47 32.57 -24.12
C LEU A 329 -15.23 34.07 -24.40
N LYS A 330 -16.11 34.70 -25.15
CA LYS A 330 -16.00 36.14 -25.42
C LYS A 330 -16.09 36.96 -24.14
N GLU A 331 -17.05 36.64 -23.24
CA GLU A 331 -17.21 37.33 -21.97
C GLU A 331 -15.94 37.18 -21.10
N ILE A 332 -15.38 35.98 -21.01
CA ILE A 332 -14.16 35.74 -20.24
C ILE A 332 -12.95 36.46 -20.81
N LEU A 333 -12.83 36.52 -22.16
CA LEU A 333 -11.76 37.28 -22.81
C LEU A 333 -11.92 38.78 -22.58
N ASP A 334 -13.14 39.31 -22.62
CA ASP A 334 -13.42 40.71 -22.34
C ASP A 334 -13.09 41.05 -20.88
N ASP A 335 -13.44 40.21 -19.91
CA ASP A 335 -13.06 40.36 -18.49
C ASP A 335 -11.54 40.31 -18.27
N LYS A 336 -10.84 39.41 -18.97
CA LYS A 336 -9.37 39.33 -18.92
C LYS A 336 -8.75 40.61 -19.51
N ASN A 337 -9.25 41.09 -20.66
CA ASN A 337 -8.73 42.29 -21.33
C ASN A 337 -9.01 43.56 -20.51
N ASN A 338 -10.08 43.58 -19.72
CA ASN A 338 -10.44 44.70 -18.83
C ASN A 338 -9.76 44.57 -17.45
N GLU A 339 -8.83 43.63 -17.26
CA GLU A 339 -8.13 43.38 -16.02
C GLU A 339 -9.05 43.03 -14.82
N ASN A 340 -10.28 42.58 -15.09
CA ASN A 340 -11.23 42.13 -14.06
C ASN A 340 -10.82 40.77 -13.44
N ILE A 341 -10.13 39.92 -14.22
CA ILE A 341 -9.59 38.65 -13.82
C ILE A 341 -8.16 38.45 -14.34
N ASP A 342 -7.32 37.79 -13.57
CA ASP A 342 -5.98 37.42 -13.98
C ASP A 342 -5.97 36.22 -14.96
N GLU A 343 -4.84 36.01 -15.63
CA GLU A 343 -4.67 34.96 -16.65
C GLU A 343 -4.95 33.54 -16.09
N ASN A 344 -4.42 33.21 -14.92
CA ASN A 344 -4.63 31.90 -14.28
C ASN A 344 -6.10 31.66 -13.93
N THR A 345 -6.79 32.70 -13.47
CA THR A 345 -8.23 32.65 -13.17
C THR A 345 -9.04 32.46 -14.43
N ALA A 346 -8.72 33.20 -15.51
CA ALA A 346 -9.36 33.06 -16.81
C ALA A 346 -9.22 31.63 -17.37
N GLU A 347 -8.00 31.06 -17.36
CA GLU A 347 -7.75 29.70 -17.83
C GLU A 347 -8.59 28.68 -17.07
N LYS A 348 -8.67 28.76 -15.73
CA LYS A 348 -9.50 27.86 -14.91
C LYS A 348 -10.99 27.98 -15.19
N ILE A 349 -11.49 29.22 -15.35
CA ILE A 349 -12.90 29.45 -15.67
C ILE A 349 -13.24 28.88 -17.05
N ILE A 350 -12.35 29.04 -18.03
CA ILE A 350 -12.51 28.49 -19.38
C ILE A 350 -12.54 26.98 -19.34
N GLU A 351 -11.60 26.36 -18.64
CA GLU A 351 -11.53 24.88 -18.49
C GLU A 351 -12.83 24.32 -17.89
N ILE A 352 -13.27 24.89 -16.76
CA ILE A 352 -14.50 24.46 -16.07
C ILE A 352 -15.73 24.71 -16.96
N GLY A 353 -15.86 25.90 -17.54
CA GLY A 353 -17.01 26.28 -18.34
C GLY A 353 -17.16 25.44 -19.60
N LEU A 354 -16.06 25.15 -20.30
CA LEU A 354 -16.11 24.31 -21.49
C LEU A 354 -16.41 22.85 -21.16
N ASN A 355 -16.05 22.38 -19.97
CA ASN A 355 -16.45 21.05 -19.48
C ASN A 355 -17.95 20.96 -19.15
N VAL A 356 -18.55 22.06 -18.72
CA VAL A 356 -20.01 22.12 -18.40
C VAL A 356 -20.84 22.34 -19.65
N LEU A 357 -20.31 23.07 -20.63
CA LEU A 357 -21.01 23.42 -21.90
C LEU A 357 -20.85 22.36 -23.01
N LYS A 358 -20.51 21.12 -22.64
CA LYS A 358 -20.39 19.99 -23.60
C LYS A 358 -21.70 19.62 -24.24
#